data_6674348ad0f2f5b39908d4a9bb42ee37
#
_entry.id   6674348ad0f2f5b39908d4a9bb42ee37
#
_cell.length_a   1.000
_cell.length_b   1.000
_cell.length_c   1.000
_cell.angle_alpha   90.00
_cell.angle_beta   90.00
_cell.angle_gamma   90.00
#
_symmetry.space_group_name_H-M   'P 1'
#
loop_
_entity.id
_entity.type
_entity.pdbx_description
1 polymer ?
#
loop_
_entity_poly.entity_id
_entity_poly.type
_entity_poly.pdbx_seq_one_letter_code
_entity_poly.pdbx_strand_id
1 'polypeptide(L)'
;MKRTLHRFLWLLFLVISLLVPAMAQGLGDQGITINDFRGKTLKLAKPAERIVCLIESALSGIYMLGEEKRVIGISRNIYTGDVYPYYAALDSRIKDKKLPAPGNWDFVNLESLLALKPDLVILWSQQTETIATLEEKGIPVFGVFINRKEDVYQEMLALGRITGSLKRAEELVAYTRRELARFQNRVGNMSSEKRPGIYYMWAQGNLETSCGESTVNDLIHLAGGRNVCASIPNEHLIVNMEKVLSWNPDLIVMWYNERKNPGDIIQDPQWKRIKAVRSQRVHEFPEVFLCDLWTLKFVYAVKMVAKWAHPDLFRDIDLNQERKKMLDFLYGKKL
;
A
#
# COMPACT_ATOMS: atom_id res chain seq x y z
N MET A 1 92.06 -18.13 -16.82
CA MET A 1 92.92 -17.49 -15.75
C MET A 1 92.10 -16.35 -15.13
N LYS A 2 91.96 -16.46 -13.75
CA LYS A 2 91.56 -15.44 -12.82
C LYS A 2 90.07 -15.06 -12.75
N ARG A 3 89.31 -15.64 -11.88
CA ARG A 3 89.10 -15.32 -10.41
C ARG A 3 88.30 -14.05 -10.19
N THR A 4 87.00 -14.28 -9.91
CA THR A 4 86.31 -13.98 -8.61
C THR A 4 86.39 -12.55 -8.14
N LEU A 5 85.27 -11.95 -7.98
CA LEU A 5 84.90 -11.35 -6.71
C LEU A 5 83.38 -11.23 -6.57
N HIS A 6 82.83 -12.13 -5.78
CA HIS A 6 81.54 -11.93 -5.19
C HIS A 6 81.68 -10.79 -4.17
N ARG A 7 80.89 -9.72 -4.34
CA ARG A 7 80.63 -8.78 -3.29
C ARG A 7 79.10 -8.65 -3.10
N PHE A 8 78.71 -9.20 -2.03
CA PHE A 8 77.44 -9.01 -1.38
C PHE A 8 77.06 -7.54 -1.39
N LEU A 9 75.99 -7.21 -2.10
CA LEU A 9 75.21 -6.02 -1.86
C LEU A 9 73.97 -6.44 -1.08
N TRP A 10 74.01 -6.34 0.19
CA TRP A 10 72.87 -6.30 1.06
C TRP A 10 72.14 -4.99 0.80
N LEU A 11 71.14 -5.01 -0.12
CA LEU A 11 70.20 -3.96 -0.23
C LEU A 11 69.28 -4.06 0.97
N LEU A 12 69.47 -3.15 1.88
CA LEU A 12 68.60 -2.80 2.96
C LEU A 12 67.25 -2.41 2.38
N PHE A 13 66.30 -3.36 2.30
CA PHE A 13 64.93 -3.03 2.09
C PHE A 13 64.42 -2.32 3.35
N LEU A 14 64.55 -1.00 3.34
CA LEU A 14 63.85 -0.12 4.25
C LEU A 14 62.38 -0.25 3.92
N VAL A 15 61.70 -1.13 4.67
CA VAL A 15 60.22 -1.19 4.69
C VAL A 15 59.77 0.10 5.36
N ILE A 16 59.59 1.13 4.55
CA ILE A 16 58.80 2.28 4.91
C ILE A 16 57.37 1.75 4.97
N SER A 17 56.96 1.30 6.15
CA SER A 17 55.53 1.15 6.47
C SER A 17 54.94 2.55 6.37
N LEU A 18 54.48 2.90 5.20
CA LEU A 18 53.51 3.94 5.03
C LEU A 18 52.30 3.53 5.86
N LEU A 19 52.27 4.00 7.09
CA LEU A 19 51.05 4.16 7.85
C LEU A 19 50.12 5.05 6.98
N VAL A 20 49.43 4.42 6.05
CA VAL A 20 48.19 4.98 5.50
C VAL A 20 47.25 5.01 6.72
N PRO A 21 46.92 6.18 7.27
CA PRO A 21 45.81 6.22 8.19
C PRO A 21 44.67 5.63 7.41
N ALA A 22 44.19 4.47 7.84
CA ALA A 22 42.85 4.02 7.44
C ALA A 22 41.95 5.20 7.82
N MET A 23 41.69 6.07 6.86
CA MET A 23 40.52 6.89 6.90
C MET A 23 39.38 5.87 7.00
N ALA A 24 39.02 5.53 8.25
CA ALA A 24 37.69 5.16 8.55
C ALA A 24 36.86 6.32 7.94
N GLN A 25 36.47 6.17 6.67
CA GLN A 25 35.34 6.89 6.15
C GLN A 25 34.25 6.50 7.13
N GLY A 26 34.10 7.34 8.16
CA GLY A 26 32.89 7.35 8.92
C GLY A 26 31.81 7.37 7.86
N LEU A 27 30.99 6.32 7.84
CA LEU A 27 29.66 6.36 7.27
C LEU A 27 29.04 7.57 7.97
N GLY A 28 29.29 8.74 7.37
CA GLY A 28 28.67 9.97 7.79
C GLY A 28 27.18 9.63 7.84
N ASP A 29 26.61 9.86 8.97
CA ASP A 29 25.21 9.78 9.28
C ASP A 29 24.46 10.62 8.23
N GLN A 30 24.30 10.05 7.02
CA GLN A 30 23.55 10.67 5.94
C GLN A 30 22.10 10.51 6.36
N GLY A 31 21.61 11.56 7.05
CA GLY A 31 20.24 11.64 7.50
C GLY A 31 19.26 11.17 6.41
N ILE A 32 18.19 10.55 6.82
CA ILE A 32 17.17 10.00 5.91
C ILE A 32 16.51 11.13 5.16
N THR A 33 16.54 11.07 3.82
CA THR A 33 15.87 12.03 2.93
C THR A 33 14.82 11.30 2.11
N ILE A 34 13.56 11.80 2.16
CA ILE A 34 12.41 11.18 1.51
C ILE A 34 11.52 12.29 0.96
N ASN A 35 10.92 12.09 -0.20
CA ASN A 35 9.83 12.94 -0.67
C ASN A 35 8.50 12.32 -0.25
N ASP A 36 7.62 13.12 0.31
CA ASP A 36 6.26 12.71 0.60
C ASP A 36 5.32 12.94 -0.61
N PHE A 37 4.06 12.58 -0.47
CA PHE A 37 3.09 12.71 -1.57
C PHE A 37 2.61 14.15 -1.85
N ARG A 38 3.07 15.12 -1.06
CA ARG A 38 2.94 16.56 -1.37
C ARG A 38 4.07 17.07 -2.26
N GLY A 39 5.07 16.22 -2.56
CA GLY A 39 6.32 16.60 -3.21
C GLY A 39 7.31 17.30 -2.26
N LYS A 40 7.02 17.34 -0.96
CA LYS A 40 7.88 17.94 0.06
C LYS A 40 8.98 16.97 0.49
N THR A 41 10.21 17.48 0.57
CA THR A 41 11.34 16.71 1.07
C THR A 41 11.35 16.70 2.59
N LEU A 42 11.18 15.51 3.18
CA LEU A 42 11.32 15.24 4.59
C LEU A 42 12.77 14.81 4.89
N LYS A 43 13.38 15.40 5.92
CA LYS A 43 14.72 15.04 6.40
C LYS A 43 14.63 14.59 7.84
N LEU A 44 15.09 13.39 8.14
CA LEU A 44 15.18 12.83 9.47
C LEU A 44 16.66 12.53 9.78
N ALA A 45 17.14 12.93 10.94
CA ALA A 45 18.51 12.64 11.37
C ALA A 45 18.75 11.15 11.59
N LYS A 46 17.72 10.43 12.03
CA LYS A 46 17.71 8.98 12.29
C LYS A 46 16.32 8.41 12.00
N PRO A 47 16.15 7.08 11.94
CA PRO A 47 14.83 6.46 11.85
C PRO A 47 13.90 6.94 12.96
N ALA A 48 12.63 7.20 12.60
CA ALA A 48 11.63 7.65 13.54
C ALA A 48 11.34 6.55 14.59
N GLU A 49 11.22 6.94 15.84
CA GLU A 49 11.00 6.04 16.98
C GLU A 49 9.63 6.25 17.64
N ARG A 50 9.01 7.40 17.42
CA ARG A 50 7.77 7.81 18.06
C ARG A 50 6.76 8.32 17.01
N ILE A 51 6.20 7.37 16.28
CA ILE A 51 5.33 7.65 15.12
C ILE A 51 3.88 7.74 15.57
N VAL A 52 3.21 8.86 15.28
CA VAL A 52 1.75 8.93 15.27
C VAL A 52 1.29 8.71 13.83
N CYS A 53 0.55 7.63 13.58
CA CYS A 53 0.09 7.25 12.25
C CYS A 53 -1.43 7.29 12.18
N LEU A 54 -1.99 8.28 11.49
CA LEU A 54 -3.45 8.47 11.36
C LEU A 54 -4.00 7.99 10.02
N ILE A 55 -3.16 7.36 9.19
CA ILE A 55 -3.52 6.78 7.88
C ILE A 55 -3.41 5.26 7.95
N GLU A 56 -4.50 4.59 7.64
CA GLU A 56 -4.62 3.13 7.77
C GLU A 56 -3.66 2.38 6.82
N SER A 57 -3.45 2.88 5.60
CA SER A 57 -2.50 2.26 4.64
C SER A 57 -1.07 2.29 5.18
N ALA A 58 -0.62 3.46 5.65
CA ALA A 58 0.71 3.62 6.23
C ALA A 58 0.87 2.79 7.52
N LEU A 59 -0.17 2.73 8.38
CA LEU A 59 -0.16 1.89 9.56
C LEU A 59 0.02 0.41 9.18
N SER A 60 -0.76 -0.06 8.21
CA SER A 60 -0.63 -1.41 7.65
C SER A 60 0.79 -1.67 7.15
N GLY A 61 1.38 -0.71 6.44
CA GLY A 61 2.76 -0.77 5.96
C GLY A 61 3.79 -0.90 7.09
N ILE A 62 3.67 -0.10 8.16
CA ILE A 62 4.55 -0.18 9.33
C ILE A 62 4.48 -1.58 9.99
N TYR A 63 3.27 -2.16 10.07
CA TYR A 63 3.07 -3.51 10.61
C TYR A 63 3.65 -4.60 9.70
N MET A 64 3.58 -4.44 8.38
CA MET A 64 4.24 -5.34 7.41
C MET A 64 5.77 -5.29 7.51
N LEU A 65 6.32 -4.15 7.93
CA LEU A 65 7.76 -3.98 8.20
C LEU A 65 8.19 -4.61 9.53
N GLY A 66 7.26 -4.93 10.44
CA GLY A 66 7.55 -5.43 11.78
C GLY A 66 7.98 -4.31 12.75
N GLU A 67 7.63 -3.06 12.44
CA GLU A 67 8.04 -1.85 13.18
C GLU A 67 6.89 -1.25 14.02
N GLU A 68 5.89 -2.06 14.35
CA GLU A 68 4.72 -1.65 15.13
C GLU A 68 5.08 -1.00 16.47
N LYS A 69 6.22 -1.38 17.06
CA LYS A 69 6.68 -0.82 18.36
C LYS A 69 6.96 0.67 18.31
N ARG A 70 7.29 1.19 17.12
CA ARG A 70 7.52 2.62 16.90
C ARG A 70 6.25 3.44 16.89
N VAL A 71 5.08 2.78 16.72
CA VAL A 71 3.78 3.45 16.70
C VAL A 71 3.34 3.73 18.12
N ILE A 72 3.08 5.02 18.41
CA ILE A 72 2.64 5.52 19.73
C ILE A 72 1.24 6.15 19.68
N GLY A 73 0.66 6.31 18.50
CA GLY A 73 -0.70 6.79 18.29
C GLY A 73 -1.21 6.33 16.92
N ILE A 74 -2.50 6.05 16.83
CA ILE A 74 -3.13 5.45 15.65
C ILE A 74 -4.39 6.20 15.24
N SER A 75 -4.92 5.89 14.03
CA SER A 75 -6.24 6.34 13.62
C SER A 75 -7.33 5.76 14.53
N ARG A 76 -8.30 6.60 14.92
CA ARG A 76 -9.49 6.16 15.69
C ARG A 76 -10.32 5.12 14.93
N ASN A 77 -10.27 5.14 13.60
CA ASN A 77 -10.98 4.18 12.76
C ASN A 77 -10.53 2.73 13.00
N ILE A 78 -9.29 2.53 13.45
CA ILE A 78 -8.79 1.20 13.83
C ILE A 78 -9.63 0.58 14.96
N TYR A 79 -10.18 1.40 15.87
CA TYR A 79 -10.98 0.92 17.01
C TYR A 79 -12.47 0.78 16.71
N THR A 80 -12.96 1.39 15.64
CA THR A 80 -14.39 1.46 15.30
C THR A 80 -14.75 0.79 13.99
N GLY A 81 -13.74 0.44 13.16
CA GLY A 81 -13.94 -0.18 11.86
C GLY A 81 -13.79 -1.70 11.89
N ASP A 82 -14.18 -2.33 10.77
CA ASP A 82 -14.11 -3.78 10.54
C ASP A 82 -12.67 -4.32 10.55
N VAL A 83 -11.69 -3.43 10.49
CA VAL A 83 -10.27 -3.77 10.53
C VAL A 83 -9.76 -4.09 11.95
N TYR A 84 -10.54 -3.73 12.99
CA TYR A 84 -10.13 -3.91 14.40
C TYR A 84 -9.70 -5.35 14.75
N PRO A 85 -10.43 -6.42 14.39
CA PRO A 85 -10.03 -7.78 14.73
C PRO A 85 -8.63 -8.14 14.22
N TYR A 86 -8.26 -7.68 13.04
CA TYR A 86 -6.96 -7.93 12.44
C TYR A 86 -5.83 -7.20 13.17
N TYR A 87 -6.01 -5.91 13.44
CA TYR A 87 -5.00 -5.15 14.19
C TYR A 87 -4.89 -5.60 15.65
N ALA A 88 -6.00 -6.00 16.27
CA ALA A 88 -5.99 -6.58 17.62
C ALA A 88 -5.26 -7.93 17.69
N ALA A 89 -5.31 -8.72 16.61
CA ALA A 89 -4.53 -9.97 16.50
C ALA A 89 -3.03 -9.69 16.29
N LEU A 90 -2.69 -8.62 15.58
CA LEU A 90 -1.31 -8.23 15.29
C LEU A 90 -0.63 -7.53 16.48
N ASP A 91 -1.38 -6.77 17.29
CA ASP A 91 -0.83 -5.93 18.36
C ASP A 91 -1.72 -5.94 19.62
N SER A 92 -1.17 -6.48 20.71
CA SER A 92 -1.88 -6.52 21.99
C SER A 92 -2.23 -5.13 22.55
N ARG A 93 -1.47 -4.09 22.20
CA ARG A 93 -1.76 -2.71 22.61
C ARG A 93 -3.06 -2.19 21.98
N ILE A 94 -3.34 -2.61 20.73
CA ILE A 94 -4.62 -2.32 20.06
C ILE A 94 -5.73 -3.17 20.68
N LYS A 95 -5.49 -4.47 20.88
CA LYS A 95 -6.44 -5.36 21.56
C LYS A 95 -6.89 -4.81 22.90
N ASP A 96 -5.96 -4.32 23.70
CA ASP A 96 -6.20 -3.77 25.03
C ASP A 96 -6.63 -2.29 25.00
N LYS A 97 -6.79 -1.68 23.82
CA LYS A 97 -7.11 -0.26 23.61
C LYS A 97 -6.15 0.71 24.31
N LYS A 98 -4.85 0.34 24.38
CA LYS A 98 -3.79 1.13 25.04
C LYS A 98 -3.14 2.18 24.15
N LEU A 99 -3.25 2.08 22.83
CA LEU A 99 -2.71 3.09 21.91
C LEU A 99 -3.66 4.28 21.83
N PRO A 100 -3.19 5.51 22.09
CA PRO A 100 -3.97 6.72 21.86
C PRO A 100 -4.42 6.85 20.41
N ALA A 101 -5.62 7.39 20.20
CA ALA A 101 -6.21 7.61 18.89
C ALA A 101 -6.63 9.08 18.73
N PRO A 102 -5.66 10.00 18.51
CA PRO A 102 -5.90 11.44 18.54
C PRO A 102 -6.65 11.97 17.31
N GLY A 103 -7.01 11.12 16.35
CA GLY A 103 -7.75 11.54 15.15
C GLY A 103 -7.84 10.43 14.11
N ASN A 104 -8.09 10.84 12.88
CA ASN A 104 -8.11 10.00 11.69
C ASN A 104 -7.76 10.85 10.45
N TRP A 105 -7.99 10.32 9.25
CA TRP A 105 -7.76 11.02 7.98
C TRP A 105 -8.63 12.28 7.80
N ASP A 106 -9.71 12.44 8.55
CA ASP A 106 -10.67 13.54 8.44
C ASP A 106 -10.50 14.58 9.56
N PHE A 107 -10.24 14.14 10.77
CA PHE A 107 -10.15 14.99 11.95
C PHE A 107 -8.93 14.66 12.82
N VAL A 108 -8.26 15.70 13.35
CA VAL A 108 -7.13 15.56 14.28
C VAL A 108 -7.33 16.44 15.51
N ASN A 109 -7.27 15.82 16.69
CA ASN A 109 -7.13 16.54 17.96
C ASN A 109 -5.66 16.87 18.19
N LEU A 110 -5.25 18.09 17.83
CA LEU A 110 -3.86 18.55 17.93
C LEU A 110 -3.31 18.49 19.36
N GLU A 111 -4.08 18.85 20.37
CA GLU A 111 -3.64 18.83 21.76
C GLU A 111 -3.27 17.40 22.19
N SER A 112 -4.18 16.45 21.95
CA SER A 112 -3.95 15.03 22.24
C SER A 112 -2.76 14.47 21.46
N LEU A 113 -2.59 14.87 20.19
CA LEU A 113 -1.46 14.44 19.36
C LEU A 113 -0.13 14.97 19.91
N LEU A 114 -0.06 16.27 20.22
CA LEU A 114 1.14 16.93 20.74
C LEU A 114 1.57 16.38 22.11
N ALA A 115 0.59 16.00 22.95
CA ALA A 115 0.88 15.38 24.26
C ALA A 115 1.65 14.05 24.12
N LEU A 116 1.54 13.37 22.98
CA LEU A 116 2.29 12.14 22.69
C LEU A 116 3.78 12.39 22.38
N LYS A 117 4.19 13.64 22.11
CA LYS A 117 5.56 14.02 21.75
C LYS A 117 6.12 13.14 20.60
N PRO A 118 5.47 13.10 19.44
CA PRO A 118 5.96 12.33 18.31
C PRO A 118 7.23 12.94 17.72
N ASP A 119 8.08 12.10 17.14
CA ASP A 119 9.20 12.53 16.28
C ASP A 119 8.84 12.47 14.79
N LEU A 120 7.71 11.86 14.46
CA LEU A 120 7.09 11.87 13.13
C LEU A 120 5.57 11.72 13.23
N VAL A 121 4.85 12.44 12.39
CA VAL A 121 3.40 12.26 12.21
C VAL A 121 3.11 11.89 10.76
N ILE A 122 2.26 10.87 10.55
CA ILE A 122 1.79 10.44 9.22
C ILE A 122 0.33 10.83 9.10
N LEU A 123 0.05 11.70 8.14
CA LEU A 123 -1.27 12.32 7.92
C LEU A 123 -1.70 12.22 6.46
N TRP A 124 -2.99 12.42 6.23
CA TRP A 124 -3.54 12.66 4.91
C TRP A 124 -3.00 13.97 4.34
N SER A 125 -2.46 13.95 3.14
CA SER A 125 -1.79 15.13 2.53
C SER A 125 -2.70 16.35 2.36
N GLN A 126 -4.02 16.13 2.35
CA GLN A 126 -5.03 17.18 2.22
C GLN A 126 -5.35 17.90 3.55
N GLN A 127 -4.86 17.40 4.69
CA GLN A 127 -5.02 18.05 5.99
C GLN A 127 -4.03 19.22 6.16
N THR A 128 -4.05 20.15 5.23
CA THR A 128 -3.03 21.20 5.06
C THR A 128 -2.85 22.08 6.29
N GLU A 129 -3.92 22.49 6.97
CA GLU A 129 -3.87 23.32 8.18
C GLU A 129 -3.22 22.58 9.37
N THR A 130 -3.62 21.34 9.59
CA THR A 130 -3.02 20.47 10.62
C THR A 130 -1.54 20.27 10.37
N ILE A 131 -1.18 19.98 9.11
CA ILE A 131 0.20 19.77 8.69
C ILE A 131 1.04 21.02 8.94
N ALA A 132 0.56 22.20 8.51
CA ALA A 132 1.25 23.48 8.71
C ALA A 132 1.50 23.73 10.21
N THR A 133 0.49 23.53 11.06
CA THR A 133 0.61 23.72 12.50
C THR A 133 1.65 22.78 13.14
N LEU A 134 1.72 21.52 12.71
CA LEU A 134 2.72 20.57 13.21
C LEU A 134 4.14 20.97 12.79
N GLU A 135 4.31 21.34 11.51
CA GLU A 135 5.60 21.74 10.96
C GLU A 135 6.12 23.04 11.57
N GLU A 136 5.26 24.03 11.87
CA GLU A 136 5.60 25.25 12.63
C GLU A 136 6.12 24.92 14.04
N LYS A 137 5.65 23.83 14.63
CA LYS A 137 6.14 23.33 15.93
C LYS A 137 7.39 22.45 15.81
N GLY A 138 7.96 22.33 14.62
CA GLY A 138 9.16 21.55 14.37
C GLY A 138 8.91 20.03 14.34
N ILE A 139 7.65 19.57 14.21
CA ILE A 139 7.33 18.16 14.14
C ILE A 139 7.29 17.76 12.66
N PRO A 140 8.15 16.81 12.22
CA PRO A 140 8.15 16.33 10.86
C PRO A 140 6.82 15.63 10.50
N VAL A 141 6.32 15.88 9.28
CA VAL A 141 5.09 15.25 8.78
C VAL A 141 5.37 14.55 7.47
N PHE A 142 4.94 13.29 7.38
CA PHE A 142 4.87 12.53 6.13
C PHE A 142 3.42 12.54 5.62
N GLY A 143 3.17 13.34 4.58
CA GLY A 143 1.85 13.46 3.94
C GLY A 143 1.62 12.29 2.98
N VAL A 144 0.52 11.56 3.16
CA VAL A 144 0.14 10.39 2.33
C VAL A 144 -1.00 10.74 1.39
N PHE A 145 -0.88 10.30 0.13
CA PHE A 145 -1.94 10.30 -0.87
C PHE A 145 -1.66 9.20 -1.89
N ILE A 146 -2.51 8.18 -1.94
CA ILE A 146 -2.36 7.01 -2.81
C ILE A 146 -3.44 7.06 -3.89
N ASN A 147 -3.05 7.21 -5.14
CA ASN A 147 -3.97 7.29 -6.28
C ASN A 147 -3.74 6.19 -7.33
N ARG A 148 -2.59 5.54 -7.32
CA ARG A 148 -2.24 4.46 -8.24
C ARG A 148 -1.35 3.41 -7.55
N LYS A 149 -1.18 2.26 -8.16
CA LYS A 149 -0.38 1.17 -7.57
C LYS A 149 1.09 1.54 -7.33
N GLU A 150 1.65 2.43 -8.14
CA GLU A 150 3.02 2.92 -7.96
C GLU A 150 3.18 3.68 -6.64
N ASP A 151 2.16 4.43 -6.24
CA ASP A 151 2.14 5.16 -4.97
C ASP A 151 2.18 4.20 -3.79
N VAL A 152 1.50 3.05 -3.88
CA VAL A 152 1.55 1.98 -2.86
C VAL A 152 2.99 1.47 -2.66
N TYR A 153 3.73 1.29 -3.75
CA TYR A 153 5.14 0.88 -3.66
C TYR A 153 6.03 1.98 -3.10
N GLN A 154 5.79 3.23 -3.51
CA GLN A 154 6.52 4.39 -3.01
C GLN A 154 6.29 4.58 -1.51
N GLU A 155 5.05 4.49 -1.04
CA GLU A 155 4.71 4.55 0.38
C GLU A 155 5.48 3.47 1.16
N MET A 156 5.43 2.21 0.73
CA MET A 156 6.13 1.11 1.40
C MET A 156 7.63 1.35 1.51
N LEU A 157 8.27 1.80 0.41
CA LEU A 157 9.71 2.10 0.40
C LEU A 157 10.05 3.32 1.28
N ALA A 158 9.19 4.34 1.29
CA ALA A 158 9.33 5.49 2.15
C ALA A 158 9.24 5.10 3.63
N LEU A 159 8.22 4.31 4.00
CA LEU A 159 8.06 3.77 5.35
C LEU A 159 9.27 2.92 5.77
N GLY A 160 9.82 2.12 4.85
CA GLY A 160 11.05 1.36 5.09
C GLY A 160 12.26 2.25 5.42
N ARG A 161 12.40 3.41 4.75
CA ARG A 161 13.43 4.41 5.08
C ARG A 161 13.14 5.10 6.40
N ILE A 162 11.90 5.53 6.63
CA ILE A 162 11.44 6.19 7.86
C ILE A 162 11.75 5.33 9.09
N THR A 163 11.53 4.04 9.01
CA THR A 163 11.68 3.10 10.13
C THR A 163 13.06 2.42 10.19
N GLY A 164 13.91 2.60 9.16
CA GLY A 164 15.19 1.91 9.05
C GLY A 164 15.12 0.47 8.54
N SER A 165 13.93 0.06 8.01
CA SER A 165 13.64 -1.30 7.55
C SER A 165 13.55 -1.39 6.02
N LEU A 166 14.36 -0.60 5.28
CA LEU A 166 14.30 -0.49 3.81
C LEU A 166 14.43 -1.86 3.12
N LYS A 167 15.34 -2.71 3.58
CA LYS A 167 15.53 -4.05 3.00
C LYS A 167 14.23 -4.86 3.03
N ARG A 168 13.53 -4.84 4.17
CA ARG A 168 12.23 -5.52 4.30
C ARG A 168 11.18 -4.90 3.37
N ALA A 169 11.13 -3.59 3.24
CA ALA A 169 10.24 -2.90 2.31
C ALA A 169 10.49 -3.34 0.85
N GLU A 170 11.75 -3.43 0.43
CA GLU A 170 12.12 -3.91 -0.90
C GLU A 170 11.70 -5.36 -1.15
N GLU A 171 11.87 -6.25 -0.15
CA GLU A 171 11.41 -7.64 -0.22
C GLU A 171 9.88 -7.73 -0.39
N LEU A 172 9.12 -6.92 0.35
CA LEU A 172 7.66 -6.85 0.28
C LEU A 172 7.17 -6.35 -1.09
N VAL A 173 7.77 -5.29 -1.59
CA VAL A 173 7.46 -4.75 -2.93
C VAL A 173 7.82 -5.76 -4.02
N ALA A 174 8.99 -6.39 -3.93
CA ALA A 174 9.40 -7.41 -4.89
C ALA A 174 8.45 -8.63 -4.88
N TYR A 175 8.01 -9.07 -3.71
CA TYR A 175 7.00 -10.13 -3.58
C TYR A 175 5.71 -9.74 -4.30
N THR A 176 5.16 -8.58 -4.01
CA THR A 176 3.89 -8.11 -4.59
C THR A 176 4.01 -8.00 -6.12
N ARG A 177 5.10 -7.46 -6.64
CA ARG A 177 5.36 -7.37 -8.08
C ARG A 177 5.41 -8.75 -8.74
N ARG A 178 6.09 -9.73 -8.12
CA ARG A 178 6.13 -11.12 -8.64
C ARG A 178 4.76 -11.77 -8.66
N GLU A 179 3.98 -11.59 -7.59
CA GLU A 179 2.63 -12.15 -7.50
C GLU A 179 1.70 -11.54 -8.55
N LEU A 180 1.77 -10.24 -8.79
CA LEU A 180 1.02 -9.59 -9.86
C LEU A 180 1.44 -10.08 -11.25
N ALA A 181 2.76 -10.16 -11.52
CA ALA A 181 3.25 -10.64 -12.80
C ALA A 181 2.76 -12.07 -13.11
N ARG A 182 2.65 -12.94 -12.10
CA ARG A 182 2.09 -14.29 -12.25
C ARG A 182 0.66 -14.28 -12.78
N PHE A 183 -0.17 -13.33 -12.33
CA PHE A 183 -1.54 -13.19 -12.79
C PHE A 183 -1.61 -12.47 -14.14
N GLN A 184 -0.85 -11.39 -14.30
CA GLN A 184 -0.81 -10.61 -15.55
C GLN A 184 -0.35 -11.44 -16.75
N ASN A 185 0.59 -12.36 -16.57
CA ASN A 185 1.06 -13.26 -17.64
C ASN A 185 -0.06 -14.13 -18.20
N ARG A 186 -1.11 -14.45 -17.42
CA ARG A 186 -2.26 -15.21 -17.88
C ARG A 186 -3.23 -14.39 -18.75
N VAL A 187 -3.30 -13.08 -18.51
CA VAL A 187 -4.24 -12.16 -19.20
C VAL A 187 -3.52 -11.23 -20.20
N GLY A 188 -2.18 -11.21 -20.20
CA GLY A 188 -1.37 -10.25 -20.96
C GLY A 188 -1.60 -10.26 -22.46
N ASN A 189 -1.80 -11.44 -23.05
CA ASN A 189 -2.01 -11.62 -24.49
C ASN A 189 -3.49 -11.48 -24.91
N MET A 190 -4.37 -11.09 -24.00
CA MET A 190 -5.79 -10.93 -24.28
C MET A 190 -6.05 -9.63 -25.02
N SER A 191 -6.69 -9.72 -26.19
CA SER A 191 -7.13 -8.53 -26.93
C SER A 191 -8.12 -7.71 -26.11
N SER A 192 -8.16 -6.40 -26.36
CA SER A 192 -9.05 -5.47 -25.63
C SER A 192 -10.53 -5.89 -25.70
N GLU A 193 -10.97 -6.49 -26.81
CA GLU A 193 -12.32 -6.96 -27.03
C GLU A 193 -12.72 -8.15 -26.14
N LYS A 194 -11.74 -8.96 -25.74
CA LYS A 194 -11.95 -10.10 -24.83
C LYS A 194 -11.90 -9.70 -23.35
N ARG A 195 -11.52 -8.46 -23.03
CA ARG A 195 -11.49 -7.96 -21.67
C ARG A 195 -12.89 -7.53 -21.24
N PRO A 196 -13.48 -8.15 -20.21
CA PRO A 196 -14.81 -7.78 -19.76
C PRO A 196 -14.83 -6.34 -19.25
N GLY A 197 -15.92 -5.62 -19.61
CA GLY A 197 -16.22 -4.30 -19.05
C GLY A 197 -16.62 -4.44 -17.58
N ILE A 198 -15.92 -3.76 -16.69
CA ILE A 198 -16.14 -3.85 -15.26
C ILE A 198 -16.62 -2.50 -14.73
N TYR A 199 -17.74 -2.49 -14.03
CA TYR A 199 -18.24 -1.39 -13.23
C TYR A 199 -17.84 -1.63 -11.77
N TYR A 200 -17.15 -0.69 -11.18
CA TYR A 200 -16.82 -0.72 -9.76
C TYR A 200 -17.83 0.11 -8.97
N MET A 201 -18.25 -0.39 -7.83
CA MET A 201 -19.28 0.21 -6.99
C MET A 201 -18.73 0.47 -5.59
N TRP A 202 -18.74 1.73 -5.17
CA TRP A 202 -18.34 2.10 -3.83
C TRP A 202 -19.44 1.83 -2.79
N ALA A 203 -19.03 1.71 -1.51
CA ALA A 203 -19.94 1.50 -0.39
C ALA A 203 -20.90 2.67 -0.16
N GLN A 204 -20.51 3.88 -0.54
CA GLN A 204 -21.29 5.11 -0.34
C GLN A 204 -22.57 5.11 -1.20
N GLY A 205 -22.53 4.49 -2.37
CA GLY A 205 -23.70 4.42 -3.24
C GLY A 205 -23.52 3.55 -4.48
N ASN A 206 -24.61 2.94 -4.95
CA ASN A 206 -24.58 2.08 -6.15
C ASN A 206 -24.19 2.82 -7.43
N LEU A 207 -24.35 4.14 -7.44
CA LEU A 207 -24.02 5.01 -8.56
C LEU A 207 -22.71 5.76 -8.33
N GLU A 208 -21.95 5.41 -7.30
CA GLU A 208 -20.64 5.92 -7.03
C GLU A 208 -19.58 4.94 -7.52
N THR A 209 -18.68 5.41 -8.37
CA THR A 209 -17.68 4.58 -9.07
C THR A 209 -16.31 5.27 -9.10
N SER A 210 -15.32 4.54 -9.56
CA SER A 210 -13.94 5.00 -9.72
C SER A 210 -13.49 4.82 -11.15
N CYS A 211 -12.92 5.86 -11.74
CA CYS A 211 -12.61 5.91 -13.16
C CYS A 211 -11.08 5.91 -13.44
N GLY A 212 -10.63 6.59 -14.49
CA GLY A 212 -9.31 6.41 -15.08
C GLY A 212 -8.11 6.67 -14.19
N GLU A 213 -8.17 7.68 -13.33
CA GLU A 213 -7.04 8.03 -12.44
C GLU A 213 -7.25 7.51 -11.02
N SER A 214 -7.19 6.18 -10.85
CA SER A 214 -7.46 5.56 -9.56
C SER A 214 -6.78 4.20 -9.39
N THR A 215 -6.58 3.78 -8.13
CA THR A 215 -6.17 2.42 -7.77
C THR A 215 -7.16 1.37 -8.28
N VAL A 216 -8.45 1.72 -8.38
CA VAL A 216 -9.50 0.84 -8.94
C VAL A 216 -9.26 0.61 -10.43
N ASN A 217 -8.86 1.63 -11.19
CA ASN A 217 -8.54 1.45 -12.61
C ASN A 217 -7.34 0.52 -12.79
N ASP A 218 -6.32 0.68 -11.96
CA ASP A 218 -5.17 -0.24 -11.93
C ASP A 218 -5.58 -1.66 -11.58
N LEU A 219 -6.41 -1.83 -10.54
CA LEU A 219 -6.98 -3.12 -10.12
C LEU A 219 -7.64 -3.84 -11.30
N ILE A 220 -8.58 -3.15 -11.98
CA ILE A 220 -9.36 -3.70 -13.10
C ILE A 220 -8.44 -4.08 -14.26
N HIS A 221 -7.49 -3.20 -14.60
CA HIS A 221 -6.55 -3.44 -15.69
C HIS A 221 -5.62 -4.64 -15.39
N LEU A 222 -5.08 -4.71 -14.20
CA LEU A 222 -4.21 -5.80 -13.74
C LEU A 222 -4.93 -7.15 -13.70
N ALA A 223 -6.23 -7.12 -13.39
CA ALA A 223 -7.09 -8.31 -13.40
C ALA A 223 -7.52 -8.76 -14.81
N GLY A 224 -7.09 -8.06 -15.87
CA GLY A 224 -7.45 -8.37 -17.25
C GLY A 224 -8.83 -7.86 -17.67
N GLY A 225 -9.41 -6.94 -16.91
CA GLY A 225 -10.66 -6.25 -17.23
C GLY A 225 -10.43 -4.92 -17.96
N ARG A 226 -11.53 -4.24 -18.26
CA ARG A 226 -11.59 -2.88 -18.77
C ARG A 226 -12.54 -2.09 -17.90
N ASN A 227 -12.05 -1.05 -17.24
CA ASN A 227 -12.91 -0.15 -16.47
C ASN A 227 -13.86 0.59 -17.44
N VAL A 228 -15.16 0.51 -17.21
CA VAL A 228 -16.18 1.08 -18.10
C VAL A 228 -16.10 2.60 -18.21
N CYS A 229 -15.49 3.27 -17.24
CA CYS A 229 -15.28 4.71 -17.24
C CYS A 229 -13.80 5.14 -17.30
N ALA A 230 -12.89 4.29 -17.79
CA ALA A 230 -11.45 4.54 -17.85
C ALA A 230 -11.03 5.86 -18.54
N SER A 231 -11.85 6.35 -19.47
CA SER A 231 -11.58 7.61 -20.19
C SER A 231 -11.89 8.88 -19.38
N ILE A 232 -12.49 8.75 -18.21
CA ILE A 232 -12.84 9.88 -17.33
C ILE A 232 -11.74 9.99 -16.27
N PRO A 233 -11.00 11.13 -16.19
CA PRO A 233 -9.87 11.26 -15.28
C PRO A 233 -10.32 11.62 -13.84
N ASN A 234 -11.20 10.78 -13.25
CA ASN A 234 -11.71 10.98 -11.90
C ASN A 234 -11.46 9.75 -11.05
N GLU A 235 -10.93 9.95 -9.86
CA GLU A 235 -10.79 8.89 -8.86
C GLU A 235 -12.15 8.50 -8.29
N HIS A 236 -13.03 9.47 -8.04
CA HIS A 236 -14.39 9.26 -7.53
C HIS A 236 -15.39 9.99 -8.40
N LEU A 237 -16.43 9.29 -8.87
CA LEU A 237 -17.44 9.84 -9.76
C LEU A 237 -18.83 9.34 -9.36
N ILE A 238 -19.78 10.27 -9.20
CA ILE A 238 -21.20 9.97 -9.07
C ILE A 238 -21.82 10.00 -10.47
N VAL A 239 -22.52 8.93 -10.84
CA VAL A 239 -23.16 8.79 -12.13
C VAL A 239 -24.67 8.58 -11.97
N ASN A 240 -25.41 8.60 -13.08
CA ASN A 240 -26.81 8.20 -13.11
C ASN A 240 -26.99 6.80 -13.72
N MET A 241 -28.17 6.22 -13.56
CA MET A 241 -28.48 4.90 -14.07
C MET A 241 -28.41 4.82 -15.59
N GLU A 242 -28.78 5.88 -16.31
CA GLU A 242 -28.68 5.94 -17.78
C GLU A 242 -27.24 5.75 -18.26
N LYS A 243 -26.29 6.35 -17.54
CA LYS A 243 -24.87 6.20 -17.84
C LYS A 243 -24.40 4.77 -17.61
N VAL A 244 -24.80 4.15 -16.50
CA VAL A 244 -24.47 2.73 -16.21
C VAL A 244 -25.09 1.81 -17.27
N LEU A 245 -26.34 2.06 -17.66
CA LEU A 245 -27.01 1.32 -18.74
C LEU A 245 -26.28 1.48 -20.08
N SER A 246 -25.78 2.68 -20.41
CA SER A 246 -25.00 2.92 -21.62
C SER A 246 -23.67 2.18 -21.64
N TRP A 247 -23.01 2.04 -20.50
CA TRP A 247 -21.79 1.24 -20.37
C TRP A 247 -22.05 -0.26 -20.41
N ASN A 248 -23.22 -0.69 -19.91
CA ASN A 248 -23.68 -2.09 -19.86
C ASN A 248 -22.59 -3.09 -19.47
N PRO A 249 -22.04 -2.99 -18.25
CA PRO A 249 -20.89 -3.78 -17.81
C PRO A 249 -21.13 -5.29 -17.85
N ASP A 250 -20.06 -6.05 -18.11
CA ASP A 250 -20.03 -7.52 -18.09
C ASP A 250 -19.92 -8.09 -16.67
N LEU A 251 -19.36 -7.28 -15.76
CA LEU A 251 -19.08 -7.62 -14.36
C LEU A 251 -19.28 -6.38 -13.50
N ILE A 252 -19.88 -6.55 -12.33
CA ILE A 252 -19.93 -5.55 -11.26
C ILE A 252 -19.07 -6.04 -10.10
N VAL A 253 -18.18 -5.18 -9.63
CA VAL A 253 -17.35 -5.40 -8.44
C VAL A 253 -17.77 -4.38 -7.40
N MET A 254 -18.24 -4.84 -6.25
CA MET A 254 -18.65 -4.01 -5.13
C MET A 254 -17.53 -3.94 -4.10
N TRP A 255 -17.25 -2.72 -3.62
CA TRP A 255 -16.53 -2.55 -2.37
C TRP A 255 -17.37 -3.10 -1.23
N TYR A 256 -16.73 -3.65 -0.21
CA TYR A 256 -17.43 -4.17 0.97
C TYR A 256 -18.44 -3.16 1.53
N ASN A 257 -19.69 -3.59 1.71
CA ASN A 257 -20.77 -2.74 2.15
C ASN A 257 -21.80 -3.52 2.97
N GLU A 258 -21.81 -3.34 4.28
CA GLU A 258 -22.76 -3.99 5.16
C GLU A 258 -24.24 -3.72 4.85
N ARG A 259 -24.53 -2.62 4.14
CA ARG A 259 -25.92 -2.20 3.84
C ARG A 259 -26.50 -2.85 2.61
N LYS A 260 -25.66 -3.28 1.66
CA LYS A 260 -26.06 -3.88 0.39
C LYS A 260 -25.07 -4.96 0.00
N ASN A 261 -25.62 -6.04 -0.53
CA ASN A 261 -24.87 -7.18 -1.04
C ASN A 261 -25.18 -7.43 -2.52
N PRO A 262 -24.46 -8.32 -3.21
CA PRO A 262 -24.70 -8.64 -4.62
C PRO A 262 -26.14 -9.04 -4.92
N GLY A 263 -26.82 -9.74 -3.99
CA GLY A 263 -28.22 -10.15 -4.16
C GLY A 263 -29.17 -8.96 -4.25
N ASP A 264 -28.92 -7.89 -3.48
CA ASP A 264 -29.74 -6.67 -3.53
C ASP A 264 -29.65 -6.00 -4.91
N ILE A 265 -28.46 -5.95 -5.51
CA ILE A 265 -28.26 -5.38 -6.85
C ILE A 265 -28.91 -6.27 -7.94
N ILE A 266 -28.79 -7.60 -7.80
CA ILE A 266 -29.38 -8.56 -8.75
C ILE A 266 -30.91 -8.48 -8.73
N GLN A 267 -31.52 -8.24 -7.57
CA GLN A 267 -32.97 -8.16 -7.42
C GLN A 267 -33.55 -6.78 -7.74
N ASP A 268 -32.72 -5.72 -7.77
CA ASP A 268 -33.17 -4.36 -8.01
C ASP A 268 -33.69 -4.19 -9.45
N PRO A 269 -34.99 -3.78 -9.66
CA PRO A 269 -35.56 -3.61 -10.96
C PRO A 269 -34.82 -2.65 -11.88
N GLN A 270 -34.16 -1.63 -11.35
CA GLN A 270 -33.40 -0.64 -12.11
C GLN A 270 -32.17 -1.26 -12.79
N TRP A 271 -31.58 -2.30 -12.17
CA TRP A 271 -30.36 -2.96 -12.63
C TRP A 271 -30.59 -4.17 -13.53
N LYS A 272 -31.84 -4.68 -13.63
CA LYS A 272 -32.20 -5.90 -14.38
C LYS A 272 -31.79 -5.90 -15.86
N ARG A 273 -31.67 -4.72 -16.50
CA ARG A 273 -31.29 -4.60 -17.91
C ARG A 273 -29.78 -4.72 -18.14
N ILE A 274 -28.95 -4.61 -17.09
CA ILE A 274 -27.50 -4.65 -17.17
C ILE A 274 -27.01 -6.09 -17.38
N LYS A 275 -26.05 -6.27 -18.28
CA LYS A 275 -25.50 -7.59 -18.63
C LYS A 275 -24.96 -8.35 -17.44
N ALA A 276 -24.19 -7.70 -16.57
CA ALA A 276 -23.66 -8.29 -15.34
C ALA A 276 -24.75 -8.85 -14.43
N VAL A 277 -25.86 -8.12 -14.28
CA VAL A 277 -27.00 -8.53 -13.45
C VAL A 277 -27.72 -9.73 -14.07
N ARG A 278 -28.01 -9.67 -15.38
CA ARG A 278 -28.65 -10.80 -16.09
C ARG A 278 -27.81 -12.09 -16.05
N SER A 279 -26.51 -11.97 -16.04
CA SER A 279 -25.59 -13.11 -15.98
C SER A 279 -25.13 -13.44 -14.55
N GLN A 280 -25.71 -12.81 -13.52
CA GLN A 280 -25.39 -12.97 -12.11
C GLN A 280 -23.89 -12.76 -11.79
N ARG A 281 -23.24 -11.88 -12.54
CA ARG A 281 -21.83 -11.54 -12.36
C ARG A 281 -21.69 -10.25 -11.55
N VAL A 282 -22.23 -10.25 -10.35
CA VAL A 282 -22.11 -9.20 -9.34
C VAL A 282 -21.39 -9.81 -8.16
N HIS A 283 -20.22 -9.28 -7.82
CA HIS A 283 -19.37 -9.79 -6.74
C HIS A 283 -18.97 -8.66 -5.82
N GLU A 284 -18.77 -9.00 -4.56
CA GLU A 284 -18.36 -8.08 -3.51
C GLU A 284 -17.05 -8.54 -2.89
N PHE A 285 -16.19 -7.60 -2.52
CA PHE A 285 -15.05 -7.91 -1.69
C PHE A 285 -15.51 -8.31 -0.29
N PRO A 286 -14.94 -9.39 0.31
CA PRO A 286 -15.47 -9.92 1.57
C PRO A 286 -15.22 -8.99 2.76
N GLU A 287 -14.19 -8.16 2.69
CA GLU A 287 -13.78 -7.29 3.80
C GLU A 287 -12.70 -6.28 3.37
N VAL A 288 -12.68 -5.14 4.05
CA VAL A 288 -11.80 -4.01 3.77
C VAL A 288 -10.34 -4.35 4.04
N PHE A 289 -10.03 -4.98 5.16
CA PHE A 289 -8.64 -5.24 5.56
C PHE A 289 -7.86 -6.08 4.54
N LEU A 290 -8.48 -7.13 4.01
CA LEU A 290 -7.82 -8.06 3.07
C LEU A 290 -7.69 -7.48 1.66
N CYS A 291 -8.68 -6.69 1.24
CA CYS A 291 -8.79 -6.19 -0.12
C CYS A 291 -8.39 -4.72 -0.25
N ASP A 292 -7.70 -4.19 0.75
CA ASP A 292 -7.26 -2.79 0.81
C ASP A 292 -6.42 -2.40 -0.42
N LEU A 293 -6.95 -1.47 -1.21
CA LEU A 293 -6.38 -1.04 -2.49
C LEU A 293 -5.22 -0.05 -2.34
N TRP A 294 -5.02 0.46 -1.13
CA TRP A 294 -3.98 1.45 -0.81
C TRP A 294 -2.77 0.84 -0.10
N THR A 295 -2.71 -0.49 -0.02
CA THR A 295 -1.59 -1.23 0.58
C THR A 295 -1.12 -2.35 -0.35
N LEU A 296 -0.01 -3.01 -0.01
CA LEU A 296 0.46 -4.18 -0.76
C LEU A 296 -0.55 -5.34 -0.81
N LYS A 297 -1.60 -5.30 0.02
CA LYS A 297 -2.72 -6.28 -0.03
C LYS A 297 -3.57 -6.14 -1.28
N PHE A 298 -3.47 -5.04 -2.03
CA PHE A 298 -4.19 -4.87 -3.29
C PHE A 298 -3.93 -6.02 -4.28
N VAL A 299 -2.80 -6.71 -4.16
CA VAL A 299 -2.50 -7.91 -4.95
C VAL A 299 -3.58 -9.00 -4.79
N TYR A 300 -4.17 -9.12 -3.60
CA TYR A 300 -5.24 -10.08 -3.36
C TYR A 300 -6.55 -9.65 -4.02
N ALA A 301 -6.88 -8.37 -3.96
CA ALA A 301 -8.02 -7.82 -4.69
C ALA A 301 -7.89 -8.07 -6.21
N VAL A 302 -6.69 -7.87 -6.79
CA VAL A 302 -6.41 -8.21 -8.20
C VAL A 302 -6.67 -9.69 -8.48
N LYS A 303 -6.22 -10.61 -7.61
CA LYS A 303 -6.44 -12.05 -7.76
C LYS A 303 -7.92 -12.43 -7.75
N MET A 304 -8.70 -11.80 -6.87
CA MET A 304 -10.15 -12.00 -6.79
C MET A 304 -10.84 -11.52 -8.06
N VAL A 305 -10.59 -10.27 -8.47
CA VAL A 305 -11.20 -9.71 -9.67
C VAL A 305 -10.80 -10.49 -10.93
N ALA A 306 -9.55 -10.91 -11.04
CA ALA A 306 -9.08 -11.76 -12.15
C ALA A 306 -9.85 -13.08 -12.22
N LYS A 307 -10.07 -13.74 -11.08
CA LYS A 307 -10.88 -14.97 -11.03
C LYS A 307 -12.35 -14.74 -11.38
N TRP A 308 -12.93 -13.63 -10.94
CA TRP A 308 -14.31 -13.26 -11.30
C TRP A 308 -14.44 -12.87 -12.78
N ALA A 309 -13.44 -12.14 -13.31
CA ALA A 309 -13.43 -11.71 -14.72
C ALA A 309 -13.21 -12.90 -15.68
N HIS A 310 -12.35 -13.85 -15.30
CA HIS A 310 -11.88 -14.96 -16.14
C HIS A 310 -11.88 -16.30 -15.39
N PRO A 311 -13.07 -16.83 -14.99
CA PRO A 311 -13.16 -18.01 -14.12
C PRO A 311 -12.45 -19.25 -14.69
N ASP A 312 -12.51 -19.46 -16.00
CA ASP A 312 -11.86 -20.59 -16.65
C ASP A 312 -10.33 -20.49 -16.63
N LEU A 313 -9.80 -19.29 -16.82
CA LEU A 313 -8.36 -19.01 -16.86
C LEU A 313 -7.71 -19.16 -15.47
N PHE A 314 -8.49 -18.94 -14.40
CA PHE A 314 -8.04 -19.01 -13.02
C PHE A 314 -8.73 -20.11 -12.21
N ARG A 315 -9.17 -21.19 -12.90
CA ARG A 315 -9.85 -22.33 -12.26
C ARG A 315 -9.01 -23.00 -11.18
N ASP A 316 -7.71 -23.08 -11.40
CA ASP A 316 -6.71 -23.68 -10.51
C ASP A 316 -6.36 -22.83 -9.28
N ILE A 317 -6.84 -21.58 -9.22
CA ILE A 317 -6.51 -20.68 -8.12
C ILE A 317 -7.48 -20.88 -6.95
N ASP A 318 -6.94 -21.25 -5.81
CA ASP A 318 -7.64 -21.24 -4.52
C ASP A 318 -7.38 -19.91 -3.81
N LEU A 319 -8.41 -19.06 -3.74
CA LEU A 319 -8.31 -17.73 -3.11
C LEU A 319 -8.01 -17.82 -1.61
N ASN A 320 -8.44 -18.86 -0.90
CA ASN A 320 -8.13 -18.99 0.53
C ASN A 320 -6.65 -19.30 0.74
N GLN A 321 -6.06 -20.15 -0.10
CA GLN A 321 -4.62 -20.40 -0.06
C GLN A 321 -3.82 -19.15 -0.44
N GLU A 322 -4.25 -18.41 -1.47
CA GLU A 322 -3.61 -17.16 -1.88
C GLU A 322 -3.67 -16.09 -0.77
N ARG A 323 -4.81 -15.99 -0.06
CA ARG A 323 -4.98 -15.11 1.10
C ARG A 323 -3.99 -15.46 2.20
N LYS A 324 -3.98 -16.72 2.63
CA LYS A 324 -3.08 -17.19 3.69
C LYS A 324 -1.62 -16.93 3.35
N LYS A 325 -1.19 -17.31 2.15
CA LYS A 325 0.17 -17.09 1.67
C LYS A 325 0.56 -15.61 1.68
N MET A 326 -0.35 -14.73 1.24
CA MET A 326 -0.12 -13.29 1.27
C MET A 326 0.04 -12.77 2.70
N LEU A 327 -0.88 -13.10 3.60
CA LEU A 327 -0.84 -12.62 4.99
C LEU A 327 0.39 -13.12 5.73
N ASP A 328 0.73 -14.41 5.58
CA ASP A 328 1.94 -15.00 6.17
C ASP A 328 3.21 -14.27 5.69
N PHE A 329 3.27 -13.89 4.42
CA PHE A 329 4.41 -13.18 3.86
C PHE A 329 4.46 -11.72 4.32
N LEU A 330 3.33 -11.01 4.26
CA LEU A 330 3.29 -9.57 4.54
C LEU A 330 3.53 -9.28 6.03
N TYR A 331 2.93 -10.05 6.93
CA TYR A 331 2.97 -9.76 8.37
C TYR A 331 3.89 -10.69 9.17
N GLY A 332 4.43 -11.74 8.55
CA GLY A 332 5.25 -12.73 9.27
C GLY A 332 4.51 -13.41 10.44
N LYS A 333 3.17 -13.27 10.51
CA LYS A 333 2.27 -13.82 11.52
C LYS A 333 1.10 -14.50 10.81
N LYS A 334 0.53 -15.50 11.47
CA LYS A 334 -0.71 -16.12 10.98
C LYS A 334 -1.89 -15.26 11.44
N LEU A 335 -2.64 -14.71 10.48
CA LEU A 335 -3.89 -14.01 10.68
C LEU A 335 -5.06 -14.88 10.28
#